data_268b4cd70a3bc3bc978fb3a6b238435c
#
_entry.id   268b4cd70a3bc3bc978fb3a6b238435c
#
_cell.length_a   1.000
_cell.length_b   1.000
_cell.length_c   1.000
_cell.angle_alpha   90.00
_cell.angle_beta   90.00
_cell.angle_gamma   90.00
#
_symmetry.space_group_name_H-M   'P 1'
#
loop_
_entity.id
_entity.type
_entity.pdbx_description
1 polymer ?
#
loop_
_entity_poly.entity_id
_entity_poly.type
_entity_poly.pdbx_seq_one_letter_code
_entity_poly.pdbx_strand_id
1 'polypeptide(L)'
;TEPGSGSDANSGKTQAILSADGKYYTLNGQKMWITNGGFADIFVVFAKIDKDETLSAFIVEKGYGGITLNPEEHKMGIKGSSTRQVFFNDCKVPAENLLGEREGGFKIALNILNIGRIKLAGATLGAAKKVVTQGIVYANERNQFGRAIAKYGAIKHKIGEQAIRVFALETALYRCGQAIDDWTDKLVAEGVDHEKAKLKGVEQFAIEAAILKVYGSETLDFVVDEGVQIYGGMGFSADAPMDRSYRDSRINRIFEGTNEINRMLTVDMMLKRAMKGELDLMGPAMSVAKELIAVPDFGDGDTALFAAEMKYIKNFKKAALMTAGAAVQKLMQTLSKEQEVIMNISDMLIDIYVAESLLLRVQKLVAQKGEAACAVYIDAMRVFFFDAADRINVAGKNALCSFAEGDEARMMFMGLKRFTKVEPINTKESRRRVAQFIIDENKYCL
;
A
#
# COMPACT_ATOMS: atom_id res chain seq x y z
N THR A 1 14.87 8.00 11.50
CA THR A 1 14.17 7.72 12.77
C THR A 1 15.07 8.04 13.94
N GLU A 2 14.52 8.63 15.00
CA GLU A 2 15.16 8.92 16.27
C GLU A 2 14.31 8.36 17.42
N PRO A 3 14.82 8.24 18.66
CA PRO A 3 14.05 7.67 19.78
C PRO A 3 12.69 8.34 20.03
N GLY A 4 12.57 9.65 19.79
CA GLY A 4 11.32 10.41 19.91
C GLY A 4 10.67 10.79 18.59
N SER A 5 11.16 10.32 17.45
CA SER A 5 10.73 10.73 16.11
C SER A 5 10.68 9.52 15.17
N GLY A 6 9.53 8.85 15.13
CA GLY A 6 9.22 7.78 14.22
C GLY A 6 8.29 8.26 13.09
N SER A 7 6.97 8.13 13.29
CA SER A 7 5.96 8.61 12.33
C SER A 7 5.99 10.13 12.16
N ASP A 8 6.26 10.87 13.22
CA ASP A 8 6.51 12.32 13.17
C ASP A 8 7.99 12.59 12.86
N ALA A 9 8.34 12.48 11.58
CA ALA A 9 9.73 12.58 11.13
C ALA A 9 10.34 13.98 11.37
N ASN A 10 9.52 15.04 11.32
CA ASN A 10 10.01 16.43 11.50
C ASN A 10 10.26 16.79 12.97
N SER A 11 9.82 15.97 13.93
CA SER A 11 10.11 16.13 15.36
C SER A 11 11.53 15.68 15.77
N GLY A 12 12.37 15.25 14.81
CA GLY A 12 13.76 14.88 15.02
C GLY A 12 14.55 15.97 15.76
N LYS A 13 15.43 15.55 16.67
CA LYS A 13 16.21 16.42 17.56
C LYS A 13 17.69 16.48 17.21
N THR A 14 18.16 15.71 16.22
CA THR A 14 19.55 15.80 15.75
C THR A 14 19.81 17.21 15.23
N GLN A 15 20.86 17.85 15.73
CA GLN A 15 21.24 19.23 15.41
C GLN A 15 22.50 19.27 14.56
N ALA A 16 22.60 20.31 13.75
CA ALA A 16 23.78 20.67 12.99
C ALA A 16 24.07 22.15 13.25
N ILE A 17 25.26 22.46 13.78
CA ILE A 17 25.66 23.84 14.09
C ILE A 17 26.78 24.23 13.13
N LEU A 18 26.59 25.34 12.40
CA LEU A 18 27.60 25.87 11.48
C LEU A 18 28.77 26.47 12.26
N SER A 19 29.99 26.11 11.89
CA SER A 19 31.21 26.68 12.46
C SER A 19 31.31 28.19 12.18
N ALA A 20 32.03 28.93 13.03
CA ALA A 20 32.18 30.39 12.91
C ALA A 20 32.85 30.82 11.58
N ASP A 21 33.68 29.96 11.01
CA ASP A 21 34.37 30.18 9.73
C ASP A 21 33.54 29.70 8.52
N GLY A 22 32.35 29.13 8.76
CA GLY A 22 31.43 28.64 7.72
C GLY A 22 31.88 27.38 6.97
N LYS A 23 32.94 26.69 7.42
CA LYS A 23 33.55 25.58 6.66
C LYS A 23 32.97 24.21 6.97
N TYR A 24 32.34 24.03 8.11
CA TYR A 24 31.77 22.74 8.49
C TYR A 24 30.55 22.90 9.42
N TYR A 25 29.72 21.87 9.44
CA TYR A 25 28.66 21.68 10.43
C TYR A 25 29.12 20.69 11.49
N THR A 26 28.83 20.96 12.76
CA THR A 26 29.02 20.01 13.85
C THR A 26 27.68 19.32 14.12
N LEU A 27 27.59 18.02 13.85
CA LEU A 27 26.40 17.22 14.04
C LEU A 27 26.43 16.56 15.43
N ASN A 28 25.31 16.69 16.17
CA ASN A 28 25.07 16.05 17.46
C ASN A 28 23.66 15.44 17.47
N GLY A 29 23.56 14.16 17.86
CA GLY A 29 22.28 13.47 17.95
C GLY A 29 22.38 11.96 17.84
N GLN A 30 21.21 11.34 17.72
CA GLN A 30 21.10 9.88 17.67
C GLN A 30 20.07 9.46 16.61
N LYS A 31 20.44 8.44 15.84
CA LYS A 31 19.52 7.76 14.93
C LYS A 31 19.34 6.31 15.37
N MET A 32 18.13 5.75 15.14
CA MET A 32 17.86 4.35 15.47
C MET A 32 17.20 3.62 14.33
N TRP A 33 17.29 2.30 14.36
CA TRP A 33 16.78 1.41 13.32
C TRP A 33 17.43 1.64 11.96
N ILE A 34 18.74 1.98 11.95
CA ILE A 34 19.44 2.32 10.71
C ILE A 34 19.91 1.03 10.02
N THR A 35 19.21 0.71 8.94
CA THR A 35 19.58 -0.40 8.04
C THR A 35 20.94 -0.13 7.43
N ASN A 36 21.78 -1.17 7.34
CA ASN A 36 23.16 -1.13 6.91
C ASN A 36 24.10 -0.29 7.80
N GLY A 37 23.62 0.22 8.94
CA GLY A 37 24.41 1.06 9.84
C GLY A 37 25.74 0.43 10.28
N GLY A 38 25.82 -0.91 10.32
CA GLY A 38 27.02 -1.63 10.72
C GLY A 38 28.19 -1.54 9.73
N PHE A 39 27.92 -1.40 8.45
CA PHE A 39 28.91 -1.44 7.38
C PHE A 39 28.82 -0.28 6.35
N ALA A 40 27.85 0.62 6.48
CA ALA A 40 27.75 1.78 5.60
C ALA A 40 28.96 2.70 5.79
N ASP A 41 29.54 3.18 4.69
CA ASP A 41 30.60 4.17 4.65
C ASP A 41 30.06 5.58 4.50
N ILE A 42 28.87 5.73 3.89
CA ILE A 42 28.20 7.01 3.66
C ILE A 42 26.79 6.95 4.25
N PHE A 43 26.41 8.00 4.96
CA PHE A 43 25.08 8.18 5.55
C PHE A 43 24.42 9.45 4.98
N VAL A 44 23.15 9.37 4.62
CA VAL A 44 22.32 10.56 4.45
C VAL A 44 21.65 10.85 5.79
N VAL A 45 22.04 11.95 6.42
CA VAL A 45 21.62 12.31 7.77
C VAL A 45 20.71 13.54 7.73
N PHE A 46 19.54 13.44 8.34
CA PHE A 46 18.60 14.56 8.51
C PHE A 46 18.83 15.20 9.88
N ALA A 47 19.04 16.51 9.90
CA ALA A 47 19.25 17.27 11.12
C ALA A 47 18.66 18.69 10.99
N LYS A 48 18.39 19.33 12.12
CA LYS A 48 17.99 20.76 12.14
C LYS A 48 19.22 21.64 12.27
N ILE A 49 19.34 22.63 11.42
CA ILE A 49 20.43 23.60 11.49
C ILE A 49 20.07 24.68 12.49
N ASP A 50 20.90 24.87 13.50
CA ASP A 50 20.73 25.87 14.56
C ASP A 50 19.33 25.78 15.21
N LYS A 51 18.45 26.76 14.93
CA LYS A 51 17.08 26.85 15.44
C LYS A 51 16.02 26.58 14.40
N ASP A 52 16.38 25.97 13.26
CA ASP A 52 15.42 25.69 12.21
C ASP A 52 14.30 24.78 12.70
N GLU A 53 13.09 25.02 12.22
CA GLU A 53 11.91 24.21 12.55
C GLU A 53 11.84 22.93 11.72
N THR A 54 12.44 22.94 10.52
CA THR A 54 12.41 21.83 9.59
C THR A 54 13.79 21.20 9.40
N LEU A 55 13.80 19.98 8.83
CA LEU A 55 15.02 19.22 8.62
C LEU A 55 15.77 19.67 7.38
N SER A 56 17.08 19.72 7.48
CA SER A 56 18.05 19.73 6.37
C SER A 56 18.68 18.34 6.21
N ALA A 57 19.24 18.03 5.05
CA ALA A 57 19.89 16.76 4.78
C ALA A 57 21.40 16.96 4.58
N PHE A 58 22.21 15.98 5.01
CA PHE A 58 23.66 16.00 4.93
C PHE A 58 24.19 14.69 4.39
N ILE A 59 25.24 14.75 3.57
CA ILE A 59 26.05 13.60 3.19
C ILE A 59 27.16 13.48 4.23
N VAL A 60 27.16 12.39 4.99
CA VAL A 60 28.09 12.17 6.11
C VAL A 60 28.92 10.91 5.85
N GLU A 61 30.22 11.05 5.79
CA GLU A 61 31.13 9.93 5.66
C GLU A 61 31.53 9.40 7.03
N LYS A 62 31.59 8.08 7.17
CA LYS A 62 31.99 7.41 8.40
C LYS A 62 33.35 7.87 8.92
N GLY A 63 34.24 8.26 8.00
CA GLY A 63 35.60 8.72 8.29
C GLY A 63 35.68 10.12 8.92
N TYR A 64 34.60 10.91 8.99
CA TYR A 64 34.66 12.27 9.58
C TYR A 64 34.84 12.29 11.09
N GLY A 65 34.82 11.13 11.75
CA GLY A 65 34.91 11.01 13.20
C GLY A 65 33.62 11.39 13.92
N GLY A 66 33.59 11.16 15.24
CA GLY A 66 32.40 11.46 16.07
C GLY A 66 31.21 10.55 15.83
N ILE A 67 31.36 9.48 15.03
CA ILE A 67 30.28 8.52 14.75
C ILE A 67 30.56 7.24 15.56
N THR A 68 29.57 6.84 16.37
CA THR A 68 29.61 5.59 17.11
C THR A 68 28.36 4.77 16.87
N LEU A 69 28.49 3.44 16.94
CA LEU A 69 27.44 2.49 16.63
C LEU A 69 27.20 1.56 17.82
N ASN A 70 25.95 1.32 18.14
CA ASN A 70 25.57 0.25 19.07
C ASN A 70 25.71 -1.15 18.40
N PRO A 71 25.68 -2.24 19.20
CA PRO A 71 25.51 -3.58 18.67
C PRO A 71 24.29 -3.72 17.74
N GLU A 72 24.23 -4.82 17.00
CA GLU A 72 23.07 -5.16 16.17
C GLU A 72 21.79 -5.26 16.99
N GLU A 73 20.70 -4.72 16.47
CA GLU A 73 19.38 -4.77 17.11
C GLU A 73 18.81 -6.21 17.11
N HIS A 74 18.23 -6.62 18.23
CA HIS A 74 17.52 -7.90 18.37
C HIS A 74 16.11 -7.80 17.77
N LYS A 75 15.97 -8.13 16.49
CA LYS A 75 14.70 -7.99 15.74
C LYS A 75 13.87 -9.27 15.76
N MET A 76 12.55 -9.15 15.61
CA MET A 76 11.63 -10.26 15.42
C MET A 76 11.96 -11.03 14.14
N GLY A 77 12.18 -10.33 13.02
CA GLY A 77 12.47 -10.87 11.69
C GLY A 77 13.56 -10.07 10.99
N ILE A 78 13.77 -10.36 9.70
CA ILE A 78 14.85 -9.79 8.85
C ILE A 78 16.20 -9.75 9.56
N LYS A 79 16.53 -10.83 10.28
CA LYS A 79 17.73 -10.91 11.12
C LYS A 79 19.04 -10.93 10.30
N GLY A 80 18.97 -11.25 9.01
CA GLY A 80 20.10 -11.19 8.10
C GLY A 80 20.50 -9.78 7.65
N SER A 81 19.72 -8.75 7.99
CA SER A 81 19.99 -7.35 7.69
C SER A 81 20.59 -6.65 8.90
N SER A 82 21.72 -5.97 8.72
CA SER A 82 22.30 -5.12 9.77
C SER A 82 21.35 -3.98 10.10
N THR A 83 21.12 -3.75 11.37
CA THR A 83 20.30 -2.64 11.87
C THR A 83 20.88 -2.18 13.20
N ARG A 84 21.31 -0.91 13.26
CA ARG A 84 21.99 -0.36 14.45
C ARG A 84 21.46 1.03 14.81
N GLN A 85 21.77 1.46 16.00
CA GLN A 85 21.70 2.85 16.40
C GLN A 85 23.00 3.54 15.98
N VAL A 86 22.89 4.78 15.53
CA VAL A 86 24.03 5.63 15.10
C VAL A 86 24.01 6.89 15.94
N PHE A 87 25.12 7.19 16.59
CA PHE A 87 25.31 8.37 17.41
C PHE A 87 26.31 9.32 16.74
N PHE A 88 25.98 10.59 16.74
CA PHE A 88 26.80 11.68 16.28
C PHE A 88 27.21 12.50 17.50
N ASN A 89 28.50 12.57 17.79
CA ASN A 89 29.10 13.29 18.90
C ASN A 89 30.17 14.23 18.35
N ASP A 90 29.85 15.50 18.19
CA ASP A 90 30.70 16.51 17.56
C ASP A 90 31.25 16.08 16.18
N CYS A 91 30.41 15.40 15.40
CA CYS A 91 30.78 14.94 14.07
C CYS A 91 30.88 16.14 13.11
N LYS A 92 32.09 16.40 12.60
CA LYS A 92 32.36 17.54 11.70
C LYS A 92 32.13 17.13 10.26
N VAL A 93 31.14 17.74 9.65
CA VAL A 93 30.72 17.52 8.26
C VAL A 93 31.02 18.75 7.45
N PRO A 94 31.76 18.68 6.31
CA PRO A 94 32.03 19.82 5.45
C PRO A 94 30.75 20.58 5.06
N ALA A 95 30.77 21.89 5.02
CA ALA A 95 29.60 22.71 4.71
C ALA A 95 29.04 22.41 3.31
N GLU A 96 29.89 22.04 2.37
CA GLU A 96 29.56 21.63 1.01
C GLU A 96 28.79 20.30 0.93
N ASN A 97 28.78 19.51 2.00
CA ASN A 97 28.02 18.26 2.09
C ASN A 97 26.55 18.45 2.53
N LEU A 98 26.08 19.70 2.62
CA LEU A 98 24.65 19.99 2.72
C LEU A 98 23.97 19.49 1.42
N LEU A 99 23.09 18.52 1.55
CA LEU A 99 22.36 17.92 0.43
C LEU A 99 21.12 18.76 0.09
N GLY A 100 21.15 19.44 -1.02
CA GLY A 100 20.10 20.36 -1.43
C GLY A 100 20.13 21.67 -0.65
N GLU A 101 18.96 22.26 -0.42
CA GLU A 101 18.82 23.55 0.27
C GLU A 101 18.62 23.36 1.78
N ARG A 102 19.00 24.33 2.59
CA ARG A 102 18.65 24.42 4.00
C ARG A 102 17.13 24.33 4.16
N GLU A 103 16.67 23.58 5.15
CA GLU A 103 15.24 23.26 5.39
C GLU A 103 14.56 22.43 4.27
N GLY A 104 15.30 22.02 3.23
CA GLY A 104 14.82 21.17 2.15
C GLY A 104 14.79 19.66 2.45
N GLY A 105 15.39 19.25 3.56
CA GLY A 105 15.58 17.81 3.89
C GLY A 105 14.27 17.04 4.07
N PHE A 106 13.24 17.66 4.61
CA PHE A 106 11.93 17.01 4.77
C PHE A 106 11.28 16.64 3.42
N LYS A 107 11.41 17.50 2.41
CA LYS A 107 10.93 17.22 1.05
C LYS A 107 11.71 16.07 0.40
N ILE A 108 13.04 16.03 0.61
CA ILE A 108 13.89 14.92 0.16
C ILE A 108 13.43 13.62 0.81
N ALA A 109 13.20 13.61 2.13
CA ALA A 109 12.72 12.44 2.87
C ALA A 109 11.37 11.93 2.35
N LEU A 110 10.41 12.83 2.07
CA LEU A 110 9.09 12.44 1.54
C LEU A 110 9.19 11.79 0.15
N ASN A 111 10.04 12.30 -0.74
CA ASN A 111 10.25 11.73 -2.06
C ASN A 111 10.87 10.32 -1.97
N ILE A 112 11.86 10.13 -1.09
CA ILE A 112 12.44 8.82 -0.81
C ILE A 112 11.38 7.85 -0.29
N LEU A 113 10.48 8.29 0.60
CA LEU A 113 9.40 7.47 1.15
C LEU A 113 8.40 7.04 0.07
N ASN A 114 8.06 7.88 -0.91
CA ASN A 114 7.17 7.48 -2.00
C ASN A 114 7.77 6.36 -2.85
N ILE A 115 9.07 6.46 -3.20
CA ILE A 115 9.82 5.40 -3.88
C ILE A 115 9.87 4.14 -3.01
N GLY A 116 10.16 4.29 -1.73
CA GLY A 116 10.23 3.22 -0.74
C GLY A 116 8.92 2.42 -0.65
N ARG A 117 7.77 3.09 -0.66
CA ARG A 117 6.44 2.47 -0.62
C ARG A 117 6.17 1.57 -1.82
N ILE A 118 6.51 2.04 -3.03
CA ILE A 118 6.37 1.25 -4.27
C ILE A 118 7.30 0.04 -4.24
N LYS A 119 8.57 0.24 -3.86
CA LYS A 119 9.55 -0.84 -3.71
C LYS A 119 9.12 -1.88 -2.67
N LEU A 120 8.54 -1.43 -1.55
CA LEU A 120 7.99 -2.31 -0.52
C LEU A 120 6.85 -3.17 -1.10
N ALA A 121 5.92 -2.56 -1.84
CA ALA A 121 4.85 -3.33 -2.50
C ALA A 121 5.41 -4.38 -3.46
N GLY A 122 6.46 -4.04 -4.23
CA GLY A 122 7.17 -5.00 -5.09
C GLY A 122 7.84 -6.12 -4.31
N ALA A 123 8.52 -5.80 -3.21
CA ALA A 123 9.16 -6.79 -2.35
C ALA A 123 8.13 -7.72 -1.69
N THR A 124 7.01 -7.19 -1.21
CA THR A 124 5.93 -7.99 -0.61
C THR A 124 5.25 -8.88 -1.64
N LEU A 125 5.07 -8.43 -2.90
CA LEU A 125 4.59 -9.24 -3.99
C LEU A 125 5.50 -10.44 -4.27
N GLY A 126 6.82 -10.21 -4.40
CA GLY A 126 7.80 -11.28 -4.63
C GLY A 126 7.83 -12.30 -3.50
N ALA A 127 7.79 -11.83 -2.25
CA ALA A 127 7.73 -12.69 -1.06
C ALA A 127 6.43 -13.51 -1.04
N ALA A 128 5.28 -12.89 -1.31
CA ALA A 128 3.98 -13.56 -1.35
C ALA A 128 3.92 -14.65 -2.42
N LYS A 129 4.39 -14.39 -3.64
CA LYS A 129 4.51 -15.41 -4.71
C LYS A 129 5.33 -16.62 -4.28
N LYS A 130 6.45 -16.38 -3.59
CA LYS A 130 7.31 -17.44 -3.07
C LYS A 130 6.60 -18.28 -2.00
N VAL A 131 5.94 -17.64 -1.03
CA VAL A 131 5.23 -18.34 0.05
C VAL A 131 4.06 -19.15 -0.50
N VAL A 132 3.26 -18.59 -1.42
CA VAL A 132 2.18 -19.35 -2.10
C VAL A 132 2.74 -20.58 -2.81
N THR A 133 3.82 -20.43 -3.57
CA THR A 133 4.48 -21.56 -4.27
C THR A 133 4.92 -22.64 -3.27
N GLN A 134 5.59 -22.27 -2.19
CA GLN A 134 6.02 -23.20 -1.14
C GLN A 134 4.81 -23.91 -0.49
N GLY A 135 3.73 -23.16 -0.22
CA GLY A 135 2.48 -23.72 0.31
C GLY A 135 1.84 -24.74 -0.63
N ILE A 136 1.84 -24.48 -1.95
CA ILE A 136 1.32 -25.40 -2.97
C ILE A 136 2.15 -26.68 -3.03
N VAL A 137 3.49 -26.57 -3.10
CA VAL A 137 4.39 -27.73 -3.14
C VAL A 137 4.16 -28.61 -1.92
N TYR A 138 4.16 -28.02 -0.72
CA TYR A 138 3.91 -28.76 0.50
C TYR A 138 2.51 -29.41 0.51
N ALA A 139 1.48 -28.71 0.06
CA ALA A 139 0.12 -29.22 0.04
C ALA A 139 -0.05 -30.41 -0.95
N ASN A 140 0.71 -30.42 -2.05
CA ASN A 140 0.73 -31.54 -3.00
C ASN A 140 1.46 -32.79 -2.46
N GLU A 141 2.50 -32.60 -1.68
CA GLU A 141 3.32 -33.69 -1.11
C GLU A 141 2.74 -34.26 0.20
N ARG A 142 2.18 -33.41 1.06
CA ARG A 142 1.68 -33.78 2.38
C ARG A 142 0.39 -34.59 2.29
N ASN A 143 0.44 -35.83 2.74
CA ASN A 143 -0.73 -36.72 2.79
C ASN A 143 -1.33 -36.76 4.19
N GLN A 144 -2.64 -36.60 4.27
CA GLN A 144 -3.45 -36.85 5.47
C GLN A 144 -4.80 -37.44 5.06
N PHE A 145 -5.36 -38.33 5.90
CA PHE A 145 -6.61 -39.06 5.62
C PHE A 145 -6.60 -39.74 4.23
N GLY A 146 -5.45 -40.32 3.86
CA GLY A 146 -5.29 -41.12 2.65
C GLY A 146 -5.06 -40.35 1.33
N ARG A 147 -4.89 -39.05 1.35
CA ARG A 147 -4.64 -38.25 0.14
C ARG A 147 -3.89 -36.92 0.42
N ALA A 148 -3.31 -36.34 -0.62
CA ALA A 148 -2.65 -35.04 -0.54
C ALA A 148 -3.60 -33.96 0.00
N ILE A 149 -3.10 -33.09 0.89
CA ILE A 149 -3.95 -32.05 1.51
C ILE A 149 -4.46 -31.04 0.51
N ALA A 150 -3.78 -30.83 -0.62
CA ALA A 150 -4.23 -30.00 -1.73
C ALA A 150 -5.60 -30.43 -2.31
N LYS A 151 -6.01 -31.69 -2.11
CA LYS A 151 -7.29 -32.21 -2.59
C LYS A 151 -8.49 -31.83 -1.70
N TYR A 152 -8.25 -31.27 -0.50
CA TYR A 152 -9.32 -30.87 0.41
C TYR A 152 -9.81 -29.45 0.10
N GLY A 153 -11.15 -29.28 0.18
CA GLY A 153 -11.79 -27.99 -0.10
C GLY A 153 -11.31 -26.84 0.79
N ALA A 154 -11.01 -27.09 2.06
CA ALA A 154 -10.49 -26.11 2.98
C ALA A 154 -9.09 -25.60 2.54
N ILE A 155 -8.21 -26.49 2.08
CA ILE A 155 -6.87 -26.11 1.58
C ILE A 155 -6.99 -25.40 0.23
N LYS A 156 -7.85 -25.89 -0.68
CA LYS A 156 -8.13 -25.18 -1.93
C LYS A 156 -8.65 -23.77 -1.71
N HIS A 157 -9.53 -23.57 -0.71
CA HIS A 157 -10.01 -22.24 -0.35
C HIS A 157 -8.84 -21.31 0.03
N LYS A 158 -7.95 -21.75 0.93
CA LYS A 158 -6.77 -20.98 1.36
C LYS A 158 -5.84 -20.66 0.20
N ILE A 159 -5.51 -21.64 -0.63
CA ILE A 159 -4.64 -21.45 -1.80
C ILE A 159 -5.29 -20.50 -2.81
N GLY A 160 -6.60 -20.64 -3.08
CA GLY A 160 -7.34 -19.76 -3.97
C GLY A 160 -7.37 -18.31 -3.49
N GLU A 161 -7.64 -18.09 -2.20
CA GLU A 161 -7.63 -16.75 -1.60
C GLU A 161 -6.26 -16.08 -1.68
N GLN A 162 -5.20 -16.82 -1.35
CA GLN A 162 -3.83 -16.31 -1.48
C GLN A 162 -3.53 -15.89 -2.93
N ALA A 163 -3.86 -16.78 -3.89
CA ALA A 163 -3.61 -16.52 -5.31
C ALA A 163 -4.35 -15.28 -5.84
N ILE A 164 -5.63 -15.14 -5.48
CA ILE A 164 -6.46 -13.99 -5.88
C ILE A 164 -5.87 -12.68 -5.34
N ARG A 165 -5.51 -12.62 -4.05
CA ARG A 165 -4.92 -11.42 -3.44
C ARG A 165 -3.56 -11.06 -4.05
N VAL A 166 -2.71 -12.06 -4.31
CA VAL A 166 -1.40 -11.85 -4.93
C VAL A 166 -1.56 -11.36 -6.37
N PHE A 167 -2.46 -11.93 -7.15
CA PHE A 167 -2.75 -11.48 -8.52
C PHE A 167 -3.31 -10.05 -8.52
N ALA A 168 -4.20 -9.72 -7.61
CA ALA A 168 -4.74 -8.36 -7.46
C ALA A 168 -3.63 -7.34 -7.10
N LEU A 169 -2.72 -7.69 -6.17
CA LEU A 169 -1.55 -6.87 -5.84
C LEU A 169 -0.65 -6.66 -7.05
N GLU A 170 -0.35 -7.73 -7.77
CA GLU A 170 0.49 -7.67 -8.96
C GLU A 170 -0.08 -6.71 -10.01
N THR A 171 -1.37 -6.82 -10.31
CA THR A 171 -2.02 -5.96 -11.30
C THR A 171 -2.00 -4.49 -10.89
N ALA A 172 -2.27 -4.19 -9.63
CA ALA A 172 -2.27 -2.83 -9.10
C ALA A 172 -0.87 -2.21 -9.10
N LEU A 173 0.16 -3.00 -8.72
CA LEU A 173 1.55 -2.55 -8.70
C LEU A 173 2.07 -2.22 -10.11
N TYR A 174 1.86 -3.13 -11.08
CA TYR A 174 2.32 -2.89 -12.46
C TYR A 174 1.56 -1.74 -13.14
N ARG A 175 0.27 -1.56 -12.82
CA ARG A 175 -0.48 -0.38 -13.28
C ARG A 175 0.15 0.92 -12.79
N CYS A 176 0.48 0.98 -11.50
CA CYS A 176 1.13 2.16 -10.92
C CYS A 176 2.51 2.41 -11.52
N GLY A 177 3.32 1.35 -11.69
CA GLY A 177 4.63 1.45 -12.32
C GLY A 177 4.55 2.02 -13.73
N GLN A 178 3.67 1.47 -14.57
CA GLN A 178 3.46 1.98 -15.93
C GLN A 178 2.99 3.44 -15.95
N ALA A 179 2.07 3.81 -15.04
CA ALA A 179 1.60 5.19 -14.97
C ALA A 179 2.72 6.19 -14.59
N ILE A 180 3.66 5.77 -13.74
CA ILE A 180 4.85 6.57 -13.41
C ILE A 180 5.77 6.71 -14.61
N ASP A 181 6.00 5.63 -15.35
CA ASP A 181 6.84 5.65 -16.55
C ASP A 181 6.21 6.55 -17.62
N ASP A 182 4.93 6.37 -17.94
CA ASP A 182 4.19 7.20 -18.90
C ASP A 182 4.23 8.69 -18.54
N TRP A 183 4.09 9.02 -17.25
CA TRP A 183 4.16 10.40 -16.78
C TRP A 183 5.57 10.98 -16.89
N THR A 184 6.57 10.16 -16.58
CA THR A 184 7.99 10.54 -16.73
C THR A 184 8.32 10.83 -18.18
N ASP A 185 7.94 9.95 -19.11
CA ASP A 185 8.16 10.12 -20.55
C ASP A 185 7.47 11.38 -21.09
N LYS A 186 6.25 11.64 -20.63
CA LYS A 186 5.54 12.88 -20.96
C LYS A 186 6.32 14.13 -20.54
N LEU A 187 6.81 14.18 -19.29
CA LEU A 187 7.58 15.30 -18.77
C LEU A 187 8.91 15.49 -19.51
N VAL A 188 9.59 14.40 -19.86
CA VAL A 188 10.81 14.43 -20.66
C VAL A 188 10.51 15.00 -22.06
N ALA A 189 9.40 14.61 -22.70
CA ALA A 189 8.97 15.15 -23.97
C ALA A 189 8.63 16.65 -23.89
N GLU A 190 8.21 17.15 -22.73
CA GLU A 190 7.98 18.56 -22.42
C GLU A 190 9.29 19.31 -22.09
N GLY A 191 10.46 18.66 -22.14
CA GLY A 191 11.79 19.26 -21.92
C GLY A 191 12.27 19.26 -20.46
N VAL A 192 11.60 18.52 -19.57
CA VAL A 192 12.07 18.32 -18.18
C VAL A 192 13.25 17.35 -18.18
N ASP A 193 14.29 17.67 -17.41
CA ASP A 193 15.41 16.75 -17.17
C ASP A 193 14.92 15.39 -16.66
N HIS A 194 15.49 14.31 -17.17
CA HIS A 194 15.01 12.93 -16.93
C HIS A 194 14.98 12.55 -15.45
N GLU A 195 16.01 12.92 -14.66
CA GLU A 195 16.03 12.56 -13.23
C GLU A 195 15.00 13.39 -12.44
N LYS A 196 14.80 14.66 -12.82
CA LYS A 196 13.72 15.48 -12.26
C LYS A 196 12.34 14.97 -12.68
N ALA A 197 12.19 14.50 -13.92
CA ALA A 197 10.94 13.92 -14.41
C ALA A 197 10.55 12.65 -13.63
N LYS A 198 11.51 11.77 -13.35
CA LYS A 198 11.30 10.58 -12.50
C LYS A 198 10.79 10.94 -11.10
N LEU A 199 11.44 11.89 -10.43
CA LEU A 199 11.03 12.34 -9.10
C LEU A 199 9.60 12.91 -9.12
N LYS A 200 9.27 13.71 -10.12
CA LYS A 200 7.90 14.25 -10.32
C LYS A 200 6.89 13.16 -10.65
N GLY A 201 7.28 12.14 -11.42
CA GLY A 201 6.45 10.97 -11.71
C GLY A 201 6.05 10.23 -10.43
N VAL A 202 7.02 9.95 -9.57
CA VAL A 202 6.74 9.30 -8.26
C VAL A 202 5.90 10.18 -7.34
N GLU A 203 6.14 11.51 -7.33
CA GLU A 203 5.34 12.46 -6.55
C GLU A 203 3.89 12.52 -7.04
N GLN A 204 3.68 12.45 -8.37
CA GLN A 204 2.35 12.44 -8.97
C GLN A 204 1.52 11.25 -8.49
N PHE A 205 2.11 10.08 -8.36
CA PHE A 205 1.45 8.83 -7.94
C PHE A 205 1.69 8.47 -6.47
N ALA A 206 1.91 9.49 -5.61
CA ALA A 206 2.14 9.28 -4.18
C ALA A 206 0.92 8.68 -3.44
N ILE A 207 -0.30 8.93 -3.93
CA ILE A 207 -1.54 8.33 -3.39
C ILE A 207 -1.55 6.84 -3.67
N GLU A 208 -1.29 6.45 -4.92
CA GLU A 208 -1.21 5.05 -5.35
C GLU A 208 -0.07 4.31 -4.64
N ALA A 209 1.06 4.98 -4.42
CA ALA A 209 2.18 4.43 -3.65
C ALA A 209 1.77 4.11 -2.21
N ALA A 210 1.00 4.99 -1.56
CA ALA A 210 0.47 4.76 -0.21
C ALA A 210 -0.53 3.61 -0.18
N ILE A 211 -1.46 3.54 -1.15
CA ILE A 211 -2.42 2.44 -1.34
C ILE A 211 -1.68 1.11 -1.51
N LEU A 212 -0.69 1.06 -2.39
CA LEU A 212 0.07 -0.17 -2.69
C LEU A 212 0.90 -0.65 -1.50
N LYS A 213 1.46 0.27 -0.72
CA LYS A 213 2.20 -0.07 0.51
C LYS A 213 1.28 -0.77 1.52
N VAL A 214 0.09 -0.25 1.72
CA VAL A 214 -0.90 -0.85 2.63
C VAL A 214 -1.34 -2.20 2.10
N TYR A 215 -1.86 -2.25 0.88
CA TYR A 215 -2.41 -3.45 0.29
C TYR A 215 -1.35 -4.57 0.15
N GLY A 216 -0.13 -4.23 -0.28
CA GLY A 216 0.96 -5.19 -0.44
C GLY A 216 1.41 -5.79 0.89
N SER A 217 1.61 -4.97 1.91
CA SER A 217 2.03 -5.45 3.24
C SER A 217 0.97 -6.30 3.93
N GLU A 218 -0.33 -5.98 3.77
CA GLU A 218 -1.44 -6.76 4.33
C GLU A 218 -1.71 -8.04 3.51
N THR A 219 -1.50 -8.00 2.19
CA THR A 219 -1.53 -9.22 1.36
C THR A 219 -0.44 -10.20 1.78
N LEU A 220 0.80 -9.73 1.98
CA LEU A 220 1.88 -10.59 2.45
C LEU A 220 1.60 -11.16 3.85
N ASP A 221 1.07 -10.34 4.77
CA ASP A 221 0.70 -10.78 6.12
C ASP A 221 -0.32 -11.93 6.06
N PHE A 222 -1.38 -11.78 5.28
CA PHE A 222 -2.36 -12.83 5.04
C PHE A 222 -1.74 -14.11 4.44
N VAL A 223 -0.88 -13.93 3.43
CA VAL A 223 -0.27 -15.07 2.72
C VAL A 223 0.67 -15.86 3.62
N VAL A 224 1.47 -15.20 4.45
CA VAL A 224 2.39 -15.92 5.36
C VAL A 224 1.66 -16.60 6.50
N ASP A 225 0.58 -15.99 7.02
CA ASP A 225 -0.28 -16.60 8.04
C ASP A 225 -0.93 -17.88 7.52
N GLU A 226 -1.54 -17.81 6.34
CA GLU A 226 -2.10 -18.99 5.66
C GLU A 226 -1.02 -20.01 5.26
N GLY A 227 0.19 -19.56 4.96
CA GLY A 227 1.35 -20.41 4.71
C GLY A 227 1.70 -21.26 5.93
N VAL A 228 1.80 -20.65 7.11
CA VAL A 228 1.99 -21.36 8.38
C VAL A 228 0.86 -22.36 8.61
N GLN A 229 -0.39 -21.94 8.37
CA GLN A 229 -1.56 -22.78 8.57
C GLN A 229 -1.59 -24.00 7.63
N ILE A 230 -1.21 -23.84 6.36
CA ILE A 230 -1.10 -24.94 5.37
C ILE A 230 -0.03 -25.96 5.80
N TYR A 231 1.10 -25.49 6.32
CA TYR A 231 2.17 -26.34 6.82
C TYR A 231 1.81 -27.06 8.14
N GLY A 232 0.77 -26.59 8.86
CA GLY A 232 0.38 -27.14 10.14
C GLY A 232 1.49 -27.05 11.18
N GLY A 233 1.72 -28.10 11.98
CA GLY A 233 2.78 -28.11 12.99
C GLY A 233 4.19 -27.80 12.43
N MET A 234 4.48 -28.23 11.21
CA MET A 234 5.75 -27.86 10.53
C MET A 234 5.86 -26.37 10.25
N GLY A 235 4.76 -25.67 10.01
CA GLY A 235 4.76 -24.22 9.82
C GLY A 235 5.14 -23.44 11.08
N PHE A 236 4.94 -24.03 12.25
CA PHE A 236 5.32 -23.46 13.54
C PHE A 236 6.76 -23.80 13.95
N SER A 237 7.38 -24.81 13.30
CA SER A 237 8.78 -25.15 13.52
C SER A 237 9.72 -24.18 12.84
N ALA A 238 10.79 -23.77 13.53
CA ALA A 238 11.86 -22.97 12.97
C ALA A 238 12.69 -23.71 11.88
N ASP A 239 12.53 -25.03 11.74
CA ASP A 239 13.17 -25.83 10.70
C ASP A 239 12.50 -25.65 9.33
N ALA A 240 11.25 -25.15 9.30
CA ALA A 240 10.51 -24.89 8.07
C ALA A 240 10.58 -23.39 7.65
N PRO A 241 10.43 -23.07 6.35
CA PRO A 241 10.60 -21.71 5.88
C PRO A 241 9.48 -20.74 6.33
N MET A 242 8.34 -21.27 6.78
CA MET A 242 7.17 -20.45 7.10
C MET A 242 7.35 -19.62 8.37
N ASP A 243 8.01 -20.16 9.41
CA ASP A 243 8.38 -19.41 10.62
C ASP A 243 9.11 -18.11 10.28
N ARG A 244 10.18 -18.22 9.50
CA ARG A 244 10.96 -17.06 9.08
C ARG A 244 10.14 -16.11 8.22
N SER A 245 9.41 -16.63 7.24
CA SER A 245 8.57 -15.82 6.34
C SER A 245 7.53 -15.00 7.12
N TYR A 246 6.90 -15.63 8.11
CA TYR A 246 5.93 -14.98 9.00
C TYR A 246 6.56 -13.84 9.80
N ARG A 247 7.68 -14.10 10.47
CA ARG A 247 8.39 -13.08 11.28
C ARG A 247 8.93 -11.94 10.43
N ASP A 248 9.50 -12.22 9.26
CA ASP A 248 10.05 -11.22 8.36
C ASP A 248 8.97 -10.32 7.75
N SER A 249 7.76 -10.85 7.52
CA SER A 249 6.65 -10.07 6.95
C SER A 249 6.18 -8.95 7.87
N ARG A 250 6.27 -9.12 9.19
CA ARG A 250 5.59 -8.28 10.17
C ARG A 250 6.00 -6.81 10.13
N ILE A 251 7.26 -6.53 9.83
CA ILE A 251 7.79 -5.16 9.78
C ILE A 251 7.17 -4.33 8.64
N ASN A 252 6.71 -4.97 7.55
CA ASN A 252 6.20 -4.28 6.37
C ASN A 252 4.96 -3.41 6.66
N ARG A 253 4.23 -3.69 7.73
CA ARG A 253 3.09 -2.85 8.16
C ARG A 253 3.52 -1.66 9.02
N ILE A 254 4.80 -1.58 9.42
CA ILE A 254 5.34 -0.57 10.35
C ILE A 254 6.22 0.46 9.65
N PHE A 255 7.28 0.03 8.94
CA PHE A 255 8.21 0.96 8.29
C PHE A 255 7.65 1.55 6.97
N GLU A 256 8.33 2.53 6.40
CA GLU A 256 7.88 3.34 5.23
C GLU A 256 6.56 4.10 5.51
N GLY A 257 6.38 4.51 6.77
CA GLY A 257 5.13 4.96 7.34
C GLY A 257 4.22 3.78 7.72
N THR A 258 3.64 3.79 8.91
CA THR A 258 2.72 2.72 9.31
C THR A 258 1.53 2.62 8.34
N ASN A 259 0.83 1.49 8.32
CA ASN A 259 -0.34 1.34 7.46
C ASN A 259 -1.42 2.37 7.77
N GLU A 260 -1.57 2.74 9.06
CA GLU A 260 -2.48 3.79 9.51
C GLU A 260 -2.08 5.16 8.94
N ILE A 261 -0.80 5.52 9.02
CA ILE A 261 -0.28 6.78 8.44
C ILE A 261 -0.52 6.81 6.91
N ASN A 262 -0.28 5.71 6.20
CA ASN A 262 -0.51 5.65 4.76
C ASN A 262 -2.00 5.76 4.39
N ARG A 263 -2.90 5.18 5.21
CA ARG A 263 -4.35 5.35 5.05
C ARG A 263 -4.78 6.81 5.21
N MET A 264 -4.32 7.46 6.26
CA MET A 264 -4.59 8.88 6.49
C MET A 264 -4.02 9.75 5.37
N LEU A 265 -2.80 9.46 4.95
CA LEU A 265 -2.11 10.18 3.88
C LEU A 265 -2.86 10.08 2.53
N THR A 266 -3.43 8.92 2.20
CA THR A 266 -4.22 8.71 0.99
C THR A 266 -5.36 9.72 0.88
N VAL A 267 -6.16 9.85 1.94
CA VAL A 267 -7.31 10.78 1.96
C VAL A 267 -6.84 12.23 2.04
N ASP A 268 -5.86 12.55 2.90
CA ASP A 268 -5.32 13.91 3.05
C ASP A 268 -4.76 14.46 1.72
N MET A 269 -4.00 13.64 0.99
CA MET A 269 -3.46 14.05 -0.32
C MET A 269 -4.57 14.25 -1.37
N MET A 270 -5.59 13.40 -1.39
CA MET A 270 -6.74 13.59 -2.30
C MET A 270 -7.47 14.89 -2.01
N LEU A 271 -7.76 15.19 -0.74
CA LEU A 271 -8.43 16.42 -0.35
C LEU A 271 -7.57 17.65 -0.67
N LYS A 272 -6.27 17.62 -0.39
CA LYS A 272 -5.35 18.71 -0.73
C LYS A 272 -5.29 18.98 -2.24
N ARG A 273 -5.25 17.94 -3.08
CA ARG A 273 -5.31 18.09 -4.55
C ARG A 273 -6.65 18.67 -5.00
N ALA A 274 -7.75 18.25 -4.40
CA ALA A 274 -9.06 18.81 -4.70
C ALA A 274 -9.16 20.30 -4.32
N MET A 275 -8.64 20.67 -3.14
CA MET A 275 -8.60 22.07 -2.70
C MET A 275 -7.75 22.98 -3.61
N LYS A 276 -6.70 22.43 -4.23
CA LYS A 276 -5.85 23.14 -5.21
C LYS A 276 -6.42 23.14 -6.63
N GLY A 277 -7.56 22.47 -6.86
CA GLY A 277 -8.14 22.32 -8.20
C GLY A 277 -7.40 21.33 -9.11
N GLU A 278 -6.46 20.56 -8.57
CA GLU A 278 -5.70 19.52 -9.30
C GLU A 278 -6.51 18.23 -9.51
N LEU A 279 -7.58 18.05 -8.73
CA LEU A 279 -8.48 16.89 -8.76
C LEU A 279 -9.92 17.36 -8.56
N ASP A 280 -10.80 17.13 -9.53
CA ASP A 280 -12.23 17.40 -9.36
C ASP A 280 -12.91 16.27 -8.56
N LEU A 281 -13.19 16.54 -7.29
CA LEU A 281 -14.00 15.69 -6.43
C LEU A 281 -15.41 16.27 -6.20
N MET A 282 -15.56 17.58 -6.29
CA MET A 282 -16.83 18.26 -5.96
C MET A 282 -17.92 17.99 -6.99
N GLY A 283 -17.59 18.09 -8.28
CA GLY A 283 -18.54 17.81 -9.37
C GLY A 283 -19.13 16.40 -9.28
N PRO A 284 -18.27 15.33 -9.25
CA PRO A 284 -18.74 13.97 -9.06
C PRO A 284 -19.52 13.74 -7.76
N ALA A 285 -19.08 14.31 -6.62
CA ALA A 285 -19.78 14.16 -5.34
C ALA A 285 -21.20 14.79 -5.38
N MET A 286 -21.34 15.98 -5.97
CA MET A 286 -22.65 16.63 -6.18
C MET A 286 -23.55 15.81 -7.13
N SER A 287 -22.96 15.17 -8.13
CA SER A 287 -23.69 14.30 -9.07
C SER A 287 -24.25 13.07 -8.34
N VAL A 288 -23.46 12.46 -7.47
CA VAL A 288 -23.88 11.33 -6.64
C VAL A 288 -24.99 11.74 -5.66
N ALA A 289 -24.87 12.91 -5.03
CA ALA A 289 -25.92 13.42 -4.12
C ALA A 289 -27.27 13.61 -4.85
N LYS A 290 -27.27 14.11 -6.08
CA LYS A 290 -28.47 14.18 -6.92
C LYS A 290 -29.03 12.81 -7.29
N GLU A 291 -28.16 11.85 -7.61
CA GLU A 291 -28.56 10.49 -7.96
C GLU A 291 -29.21 9.73 -6.78
N LEU A 292 -28.84 10.04 -5.53
CA LEU A 292 -29.44 9.44 -4.34
C LEU A 292 -30.95 9.75 -4.22
N ILE A 293 -31.34 10.95 -4.65
CA ILE A 293 -32.73 11.43 -4.56
C ILE A 293 -33.53 11.03 -5.81
N ALA A 294 -32.86 10.74 -6.93
CA ALA A 294 -33.51 10.36 -8.17
C ALA A 294 -34.02 8.93 -8.16
N VAL A 295 -35.11 8.71 -8.92
CA VAL A 295 -35.59 7.34 -9.19
C VAL A 295 -34.49 6.55 -9.89
N PRO A 296 -34.18 5.33 -9.43
CA PRO A 296 -33.18 4.52 -10.08
C PRO A 296 -33.52 4.24 -11.54
N ASP A 297 -32.60 4.56 -12.45
CA ASP A 297 -32.70 4.09 -13.82
C ASP A 297 -32.27 2.61 -13.88
N PHE A 298 -33.22 1.76 -14.26
CA PHE A 298 -32.97 0.32 -14.41
C PHE A 298 -32.47 -0.06 -15.80
N GLY A 299 -32.26 0.91 -16.71
CA GLY A 299 -31.74 0.82 -18.07
C GLY A 299 -31.59 -0.57 -18.69
N ASP A 300 -31.75 -0.70 -19.98
CA ASP A 300 -31.53 -1.96 -20.71
C ASP A 300 -30.09 -2.44 -20.44
N GLY A 301 -29.95 -3.64 -19.88
CA GLY A 301 -28.66 -4.17 -19.45
C GLY A 301 -27.67 -4.25 -20.65
N ASP A 302 -26.56 -3.52 -20.54
CA ASP A 302 -25.44 -3.66 -21.47
C ASP A 302 -24.95 -5.12 -21.40
N THR A 303 -24.98 -5.82 -22.53
CA THR A 303 -24.57 -7.23 -22.66
C THR A 303 -23.11 -7.39 -23.03
N ALA A 304 -22.35 -6.28 -23.16
CA ALA A 304 -20.93 -6.33 -23.45
C ALA A 304 -20.15 -7.06 -22.35
N LEU A 305 -19.11 -7.76 -22.77
CA LEU A 305 -18.22 -8.46 -21.84
C LEU A 305 -17.66 -7.49 -20.80
N PHE A 306 -17.77 -7.82 -19.53
CA PHE A 306 -17.40 -6.99 -18.36
C PHE A 306 -18.23 -5.71 -18.13
N ALA A 307 -19.38 -5.55 -18.78
CA ALA A 307 -20.26 -4.39 -18.53
C ALA A 307 -20.69 -4.32 -17.06
N ALA A 308 -21.01 -5.46 -16.46
CA ALA A 308 -21.37 -5.55 -15.04
C ALA A 308 -20.22 -5.11 -14.13
N GLU A 309 -19.01 -5.62 -14.37
CA GLU A 309 -17.82 -5.28 -13.59
C GLU A 309 -17.43 -3.79 -13.74
N MET A 310 -17.55 -3.21 -14.93
CA MET A 310 -17.38 -1.77 -15.15
C MET A 310 -18.42 -0.94 -14.38
N LYS A 311 -19.69 -1.40 -14.34
CA LYS A 311 -20.75 -0.77 -13.55
C LYS A 311 -20.46 -0.85 -12.04
N TYR A 312 -19.92 -1.98 -11.55
CA TYR A 312 -19.55 -2.13 -10.14
C TYR A 312 -18.45 -1.13 -9.75
N ILE A 313 -17.41 -0.96 -10.54
CA ILE A 313 -16.36 0.05 -10.28
C ILE A 313 -16.95 1.46 -10.21
N LYS A 314 -17.80 1.84 -11.16
CA LYS A 314 -18.49 3.15 -11.13
C LYS A 314 -19.28 3.33 -9.83
N ASN A 315 -20.01 2.30 -9.42
CA ASN A 315 -20.81 2.32 -8.21
C ASN A 315 -19.94 2.35 -6.93
N PHE A 316 -18.88 1.58 -6.86
CA PHE A 316 -17.94 1.64 -5.72
C PHE A 316 -17.32 3.04 -5.56
N LYS A 317 -16.93 3.68 -6.67
CA LYS A 317 -16.49 5.08 -6.67
C LYS A 317 -17.57 6.03 -6.15
N LYS A 318 -18.87 5.82 -6.51
CA LYS A 318 -19.98 6.60 -5.97
C LYS A 318 -20.16 6.38 -4.47
N ALA A 319 -20.03 5.14 -3.98
CA ALA A 319 -20.07 4.84 -2.55
C ALA A 319 -18.98 5.60 -1.78
N ALA A 320 -17.74 5.61 -2.28
CA ALA A 320 -16.65 6.33 -1.66
C ALA A 320 -16.85 7.86 -1.71
N LEU A 321 -17.26 8.40 -2.87
CA LEU A 321 -17.56 9.84 -3.02
C LEU A 321 -18.69 10.30 -2.09
N MET A 322 -19.76 9.51 -1.96
CA MET A 322 -20.87 9.79 -1.05
C MET A 322 -20.38 9.82 0.40
N THR A 323 -19.64 8.79 0.83
CA THR A 323 -19.16 8.66 2.20
C THR A 323 -18.15 9.77 2.54
N ALA A 324 -17.17 9.99 1.66
CA ALA A 324 -16.15 11.04 1.84
C ALA A 324 -16.77 12.45 1.78
N GLY A 325 -17.67 12.71 0.83
CA GLY A 325 -18.35 14.00 0.70
C GLY A 325 -19.18 14.33 1.93
N ALA A 326 -19.92 13.36 2.45
CA ALA A 326 -20.70 13.52 3.69
C ALA A 326 -19.79 13.79 4.90
N ALA A 327 -18.66 13.04 5.03
CA ALA A 327 -17.70 13.25 6.10
C ALA A 327 -17.09 14.65 6.05
N VAL A 328 -16.66 15.11 4.87
CA VAL A 328 -16.11 16.47 4.68
C VAL A 328 -17.14 17.53 5.06
N GLN A 329 -18.38 17.39 4.60
CA GLN A 329 -19.45 18.36 4.86
C GLN A 329 -19.84 18.41 6.35
N LYS A 330 -19.93 17.26 7.02
CA LYS A 330 -20.40 17.17 8.40
C LYS A 330 -19.32 17.47 9.42
N LEU A 331 -18.11 16.98 9.20
CA LEU A 331 -17.00 17.06 10.14
C LEU A 331 -16.10 18.26 9.89
N MET A 332 -16.07 18.80 8.66
CA MET A 332 -15.33 20.01 8.32
C MET A 332 -13.88 20.04 8.87
N GLN A 333 -13.56 21.00 9.74
CA GLN A 333 -12.22 21.14 10.33
C GLN A 333 -11.88 20.04 11.36
N THR A 334 -12.86 19.32 11.88
CA THR A 334 -12.62 18.22 12.83
C THR A 334 -12.29 16.90 12.12
N LEU A 335 -12.52 16.79 10.80
CA LEU A 335 -12.28 15.55 10.05
C LEU A 335 -10.86 15.01 10.24
N SER A 336 -9.85 15.88 10.31
CA SER A 336 -8.45 15.47 10.53
C SER A 336 -8.21 14.76 11.86
N LYS A 337 -9.13 14.87 12.82
CA LYS A 337 -9.09 14.21 14.14
C LYS A 337 -9.87 12.91 14.17
N GLU A 338 -10.76 12.70 13.21
CA GLU A 338 -11.62 11.52 13.09
C GLU A 338 -10.92 10.44 12.24
N GLN A 339 -9.81 9.92 12.80
CA GLN A 339 -8.89 9.03 12.06
C GLN A 339 -9.56 7.74 11.61
N GLU A 340 -10.49 7.19 12.39
CA GLU A 340 -11.26 5.98 12.07
C GLU A 340 -12.16 6.20 10.84
N VAL A 341 -12.75 7.38 10.68
CA VAL A 341 -13.53 7.76 9.49
C VAL A 341 -12.61 7.83 8.28
N ILE A 342 -11.47 8.50 8.43
CA ILE A 342 -10.47 8.64 7.34
C ILE A 342 -9.95 7.26 6.93
N MET A 343 -9.63 6.37 7.87
CA MET A 343 -9.16 5.02 7.57
C MET A 343 -10.21 4.20 6.82
N ASN A 344 -11.48 4.24 7.25
CA ASN A 344 -12.56 3.56 6.52
C ASN A 344 -12.71 4.06 5.09
N ILE A 345 -12.64 5.39 4.87
CA ILE A 345 -12.68 5.96 3.51
C ILE A 345 -11.47 5.48 2.70
N SER A 346 -10.27 5.44 3.31
CA SER A 346 -9.07 4.93 2.65
C SER A 346 -9.21 3.45 2.27
N ASP A 347 -9.78 2.61 3.12
CA ASP A 347 -10.02 1.19 2.81
C ASP A 347 -10.96 1.02 1.61
N MET A 348 -12.01 1.86 1.49
CA MET A 348 -12.84 1.90 0.29
C MET A 348 -12.02 2.25 -0.95
N LEU A 349 -11.15 3.26 -0.87
CA LEU A 349 -10.29 3.69 -1.99
C LEU A 349 -9.27 2.62 -2.39
N ILE A 350 -8.69 1.91 -1.42
CA ILE A 350 -7.75 0.81 -1.66
C ILE A 350 -8.45 -0.31 -2.44
N ASP A 351 -9.61 -0.78 -1.98
CA ASP A 351 -10.38 -1.82 -2.66
C ASP A 351 -10.81 -1.40 -4.07
N ILE A 352 -11.22 -0.15 -4.26
CA ILE A 352 -11.60 0.40 -5.58
C ILE A 352 -10.41 0.41 -6.53
N TYR A 353 -9.25 0.91 -6.10
CA TYR A 353 -8.05 0.99 -6.94
C TYR A 353 -7.58 -0.40 -7.38
N VAL A 354 -7.57 -1.35 -6.45
CA VAL A 354 -7.15 -2.73 -6.72
C VAL A 354 -8.15 -3.45 -7.63
N ALA A 355 -9.47 -3.32 -7.36
CA ALA A 355 -10.52 -3.90 -8.20
C ALA A 355 -10.47 -3.36 -9.64
N GLU A 356 -10.34 -2.05 -9.82
CA GLU A 356 -10.23 -1.42 -11.14
C GLU A 356 -8.97 -1.89 -11.88
N SER A 357 -7.83 -1.99 -11.17
CA SER A 357 -6.59 -2.49 -11.75
C SER A 357 -6.74 -3.93 -12.25
N LEU A 358 -7.41 -4.76 -11.45
CA LEU A 358 -7.67 -6.16 -11.79
C LEU A 358 -8.58 -6.28 -13.02
N LEU A 359 -9.65 -5.46 -13.11
CA LEU A 359 -10.52 -5.41 -14.28
C LEU A 359 -9.76 -5.04 -15.55
N LEU A 360 -8.98 -3.95 -15.51
CA LEU A 360 -8.19 -3.50 -16.64
C LEU A 360 -7.19 -4.57 -17.11
N ARG A 361 -6.57 -5.28 -16.16
CA ARG A 361 -5.65 -6.39 -16.49
C ARG A 361 -6.35 -7.55 -17.16
N VAL A 362 -7.51 -7.98 -16.63
CA VAL A 362 -8.27 -9.09 -17.21
C VAL A 362 -8.81 -8.74 -18.57
N GLN A 363 -9.32 -7.51 -18.77
CA GLN A 363 -9.72 -7.02 -20.10
C GLN A 363 -8.58 -7.10 -21.10
N LYS A 364 -7.37 -6.66 -20.74
CA LYS A 364 -6.17 -6.73 -21.58
C LYS A 364 -5.80 -8.17 -21.91
N LEU A 365 -5.84 -9.08 -20.92
CA LEU A 365 -5.55 -10.50 -21.12
C LEU A 365 -6.56 -11.16 -22.07
N VAL A 366 -7.86 -10.88 -21.89
CA VAL A 366 -8.91 -11.42 -22.77
C VAL A 366 -8.78 -10.89 -24.19
N ALA A 367 -8.46 -9.63 -24.38
CA ALA A 367 -8.21 -9.06 -25.70
C ALA A 367 -7.02 -9.71 -26.41
N GLN A 368 -6.01 -10.17 -25.66
CA GLN A 368 -4.80 -10.80 -26.20
C GLN A 368 -4.94 -12.31 -26.43
N LYS A 369 -5.65 -13.03 -25.55
CA LYS A 369 -5.63 -14.50 -25.48
C LYS A 369 -7.01 -15.14 -25.73
N GLY A 370 -8.08 -14.34 -25.75
CA GLY A 370 -9.46 -14.81 -25.81
C GLY A 370 -10.03 -15.16 -24.42
N GLU A 371 -11.36 -15.14 -24.31
CA GLU A 371 -12.09 -15.36 -23.06
C GLU A 371 -11.85 -16.75 -22.46
N ALA A 372 -11.92 -17.80 -23.29
CA ALA A 372 -11.75 -19.18 -22.83
C ALA A 372 -10.38 -19.44 -22.18
N ALA A 373 -9.31 -18.87 -22.74
CA ALA A 373 -7.95 -18.98 -22.15
C ALA A 373 -7.77 -18.16 -20.88
N CYS A 374 -8.69 -17.22 -20.63
CA CYS A 374 -8.63 -16.32 -19.49
C CYS A 374 -9.63 -16.67 -18.36
N ALA A 375 -10.29 -17.82 -18.42
CA ALA A 375 -11.34 -18.21 -17.47
C ALA A 375 -10.88 -18.13 -16.00
N VAL A 376 -9.65 -18.56 -15.70
CA VAL A 376 -9.08 -18.51 -14.34
C VAL A 376 -8.89 -17.08 -13.83
N TYR A 377 -8.47 -16.16 -14.70
CA TYR A 377 -8.29 -14.75 -14.37
C TYR A 377 -9.65 -14.04 -14.17
N ILE A 378 -10.65 -14.42 -14.97
CA ILE A 378 -12.04 -13.93 -14.84
C ILE A 378 -12.62 -14.42 -13.51
N ASP A 379 -12.43 -15.69 -13.14
CA ASP A 379 -12.85 -16.23 -11.84
C ASP A 379 -12.19 -15.47 -10.69
N ALA A 380 -10.88 -15.25 -10.74
CA ALA A 380 -10.14 -14.51 -9.72
C ALA A 380 -10.66 -13.08 -9.57
N MET A 381 -10.89 -12.38 -10.67
CA MET A 381 -11.44 -11.03 -10.68
C MET A 381 -12.86 -10.98 -10.09
N ARG A 382 -13.75 -11.86 -10.50
CA ARG A 382 -15.15 -11.88 -10.03
C ARG A 382 -15.25 -12.19 -8.54
N VAL A 383 -14.44 -13.12 -8.03
CA VAL A 383 -14.35 -13.37 -6.59
C VAL A 383 -13.87 -12.13 -5.85
N PHE A 384 -12.81 -11.48 -6.35
CA PHE A 384 -12.31 -10.25 -5.73
C PHE A 384 -13.38 -9.16 -5.67
N PHE A 385 -14.14 -8.94 -6.76
CA PHE A 385 -15.23 -7.95 -6.80
C PHE A 385 -16.34 -8.25 -5.81
N PHE A 386 -16.73 -9.51 -5.70
CA PHE A 386 -17.75 -9.94 -4.75
C PHE A 386 -17.33 -9.65 -3.31
N ASP A 387 -16.09 -10.00 -2.94
CA ASP A 387 -15.57 -9.76 -1.60
C ASP A 387 -15.29 -8.27 -1.34
N ALA A 388 -14.82 -7.52 -2.36
CA ALA A 388 -14.58 -6.08 -2.25
C ALA A 388 -15.87 -5.29 -2.02
N ALA A 389 -16.99 -5.70 -2.63
CA ALA A 389 -18.28 -5.07 -2.41
C ALA A 389 -18.69 -5.10 -0.93
N ASP A 390 -18.47 -6.23 -0.26
CA ASP A 390 -18.76 -6.38 1.17
C ASP A 390 -17.80 -5.54 2.03
N ARG A 391 -16.49 -5.54 1.71
CA ARG A 391 -15.52 -4.72 2.44
C ARG A 391 -15.81 -3.23 2.31
N ILE A 392 -16.11 -2.75 1.10
CA ILE A 392 -16.51 -1.36 0.83
C ILE A 392 -17.79 -1.00 1.58
N ASN A 393 -18.78 -1.91 1.60
CA ASN A 393 -20.02 -1.70 2.33
C ASN A 393 -19.78 -1.56 3.84
N VAL A 394 -18.98 -2.46 4.42
CA VAL A 394 -18.67 -2.44 5.85
C VAL A 394 -17.88 -1.18 6.22
N ALA A 395 -16.87 -0.80 5.44
CA ALA A 395 -16.09 0.42 5.68
C ALA A 395 -16.98 1.68 5.56
N GLY A 396 -17.80 1.79 4.52
CA GLY A 396 -18.74 2.89 4.36
C GLY A 396 -19.75 2.97 5.48
N LYS A 397 -20.27 1.83 5.94
CA LYS A 397 -21.18 1.75 7.09
C LYS A 397 -20.50 2.27 8.38
N ASN A 398 -19.31 1.79 8.68
CA ASN A 398 -18.58 2.20 9.88
C ASN A 398 -18.31 3.72 9.87
N ALA A 399 -17.91 4.27 8.73
CA ALA A 399 -17.71 5.70 8.59
C ALA A 399 -19.01 6.48 8.80
N LEU A 400 -20.09 6.13 8.10
CA LEU A 400 -21.36 6.85 8.17
C LEU A 400 -22.00 6.77 9.56
N CYS A 401 -21.92 5.62 10.25
CA CYS A 401 -22.47 5.45 11.61
C CYS A 401 -21.86 6.40 12.63
N SER A 402 -20.66 6.93 12.38
CA SER A 402 -19.98 7.80 13.36
C SER A 402 -20.40 9.26 13.29
N PHE A 403 -21.07 9.71 12.21
CA PHE A 403 -21.42 11.13 12.08
C PHE A 403 -22.79 11.40 11.43
N ALA A 404 -23.41 10.43 10.76
CA ALA A 404 -24.69 10.62 10.06
C ALA A 404 -25.86 10.25 10.98
N GLU A 405 -26.93 11.07 10.96
CA GLU A 405 -28.10 10.90 11.80
C GLU A 405 -29.42 11.09 11.04
N GLY A 406 -30.52 10.59 11.59
CA GLY A 406 -31.88 10.83 11.09
C GLY A 406 -32.14 10.31 9.67
N ASP A 407 -32.87 11.08 8.90
CA ASP A 407 -33.29 10.70 7.53
C ASP A 407 -32.09 10.78 6.54
N GLU A 408 -31.14 11.66 6.80
CA GLU A 408 -29.90 11.75 6.02
C GLU A 408 -29.11 10.43 6.11
N ALA A 409 -28.94 9.90 7.32
CA ALA A 409 -28.28 8.60 7.52
C ALA A 409 -29.01 7.47 6.79
N ARG A 410 -30.36 7.43 6.88
CA ARG A 410 -31.16 6.42 6.18
C ARG A 410 -30.94 6.46 4.67
N MET A 411 -30.95 7.65 4.09
CA MET A 411 -30.71 7.85 2.65
C MET A 411 -29.30 7.39 2.25
N MET A 412 -28.27 7.75 3.03
CA MET A 412 -26.88 7.34 2.78
C MET A 412 -26.71 5.82 2.88
N PHE A 413 -27.31 5.15 3.87
CA PHE A 413 -27.26 3.69 3.97
C PHE A 413 -27.97 2.99 2.81
N MET A 414 -29.09 3.55 2.32
CA MET A 414 -29.75 3.04 1.11
C MET A 414 -28.85 3.20 -0.11
N GLY A 415 -28.21 4.36 -0.26
CA GLY A 415 -27.24 4.63 -1.32
C GLY A 415 -26.05 3.69 -1.25
N LEU A 416 -25.45 3.51 -0.06
CA LEU A 416 -24.33 2.60 0.15
C LEU A 416 -24.68 1.17 -0.27
N LYS A 417 -25.84 0.66 0.19
CA LYS A 417 -26.33 -0.66 -0.20
C LYS A 417 -26.54 -0.79 -1.71
N ARG A 418 -27.08 0.25 -2.35
CA ARG A 418 -27.29 0.29 -3.81
C ARG A 418 -25.97 0.27 -4.56
N PHE A 419 -24.99 1.08 -4.13
CA PHE A 419 -23.72 1.23 -4.83
C PHE A 419 -22.72 0.09 -4.56
N THR A 420 -22.95 -0.71 -3.52
CA THR A 420 -22.16 -1.91 -3.25
C THR A 420 -22.85 -3.21 -3.63
N LYS A 421 -23.99 -3.12 -4.32
CA LYS A 421 -24.69 -4.31 -4.81
C LYS A 421 -23.92 -4.91 -5.99
N VAL A 422 -23.57 -6.20 -5.86
CA VAL A 422 -23.04 -7.05 -6.93
C VAL A 422 -23.92 -8.29 -7.09
N GLU A 423 -23.95 -8.85 -8.29
CA GLU A 423 -24.72 -10.08 -8.53
C GLU A 423 -24.03 -11.27 -7.85
N PRO A 424 -24.83 -12.16 -7.21
CA PRO A 424 -24.30 -13.35 -6.55
C PRO A 424 -23.59 -14.29 -7.54
N ILE A 425 -22.42 -14.79 -7.14
CA ILE A 425 -21.68 -15.81 -7.88
C ILE A 425 -21.35 -17.00 -6.98
N ASN A 426 -21.07 -18.14 -7.57
CA ASN A 426 -20.58 -19.29 -6.81
C ASN A 426 -19.09 -19.15 -6.49
N THR A 427 -18.78 -18.31 -5.49
CA THR A 427 -17.40 -18.03 -5.07
C THR A 427 -16.62 -19.27 -4.65
N LYS A 428 -17.30 -20.28 -4.12
CA LYS A 428 -16.69 -21.57 -3.75
C LYS A 428 -16.08 -22.26 -4.97
N GLU A 429 -16.83 -22.39 -6.06
CA GLU A 429 -16.35 -23.09 -7.25
C GLU A 429 -15.33 -22.25 -8.01
N SER A 430 -15.49 -20.91 -8.07
CA SER A 430 -14.48 -20.03 -8.66
C SER A 430 -13.14 -20.12 -7.92
N ARG A 431 -13.14 -20.05 -6.58
CA ARG A 431 -11.92 -20.24 -5.77
C ARG A 431 -11.28 -21.61 -5.99
N ARG A 432 -12.09 -22.66 -6.15
CA ARG A 432 -11.60 -24.01 -6.41
C ARG A 432 -10.93 -24.11 -7.79
N ARG A 433 -11.48 -23.46 -8.82
CA ARG A 433 -10.85 -23.43 -10.16
C ARG A 433 -9.53 -22.68 -10.15
N VAL A 434 -9.50 -21.51 -9.50
CA VAL A 434 -8.25 -20.75 -9.32
C VAL A 434 -7.20 -21.57 -8.57
N ALA A 435 -7.59 -22.20 -7.45
CA ALA A 435 -6.69 -23.04 -6.68
C ALA A 435 -6.21 -24.26 -7.49
N GLN A 436 -7.12 -24.96 -8.20
CA GLN A 436 -6.77 -26.12 -8.97
C GLN A 436 -5.75 -25.80 -10.08
N PHE A 437 -5.93 -24.67 -10.76
CA PHE A 437 -5.03 -24.23 -11.82
C PHE A 437 -3.58 -24.10 -11.33
N ILE A 438 -3.34 -23.45 -10.18
CA ILE A 438 -1.99 -23.29 -9.65
C ILE A 438 -1.48 -24.52 -8.90
N ILE A 439 -2.38 -25.39 -8.37
CA ILE A 439 -2.03 -26.68 -7.78
C ILE A 439 -1.50 -27.63 -8.85
N ASP A 440 -2.11 -27.68 -10.04
CA ASP A 440 -1.69 -28.50 -11.15
C ASP A 440 -0.32 -28.06 -11.71
N GLU A 441 -0.05 -26.76 -11.72
CA GLU A 441 1.25 -26.19 -12.08
C GLU A 441 2.32 -26.30 -10.99
N ASN A 442 1.93 -26.72 -9.80
CA ASN A 442 2.78 -26.87 -8.59
C ASN A 442 3.53 -25.56 -8.22
N LYS A 443 2.98 -24.41 -8.55
CA LYS A 443 3.54 -23.06 -8.28
C LYS A 443 2.50 -21.97 -8.47
N TYR A 444 2.77 -20.79 -7.94
CA TYR A 444 2.04 -19.58 -8.35
C TYR A 444 2.37 -19.22 -9.81
N CYS A 445 1.34 -19.02 -10.65
CA CYS A 445 1.51 -18.77 -12.10
C CYS A 445 0.38 -17.91 -12.73
N LEU A 446 -0.38 -17.11 -11.92
CA LEU A 446 -1.38 -16.17 -12.43
C LEU A 446 -0.75 -14.91 -13.03
#